data_de2a109211723d185a266beefff62e2c
#
_entry.id   de2a109211723d185a266beefff62e2c
#
_cell.length_a   1.000
_cell.length_b   1.000
_cell.length_c   1.000
_cell.angle_alpha   90.00
_cell.angle_beta   90.00
_cell.angle_gamma   90.00
#
_symmetry.space_group_name_H-M   'P 1'
#
loop_
_entity.id
_entity.type
_entity.pdbx_description
1 polymer ?
#
loop_
_entity_poly.entity_id
_entity_poly.type
_entity_poly.pdbx_seq_one_letter_code
_entity_poly.pdbx_strand_id
1 'polypeptide(L)'
;MTRRPFALRRALAALLIGGACLAGPAQAGDPVKDLVKKVEARYQKTTDLTAEFAQTTSVRGFASAIKSAGRVYLKRPGKLRWDYLEPTLEQIFVENDKVQFYIPEHKQVLNGQLSRMANSQAPLQLLQGIGRLDEHYLVALMPDGARGNGGLPILSLTLLDGGPDQPRIVVEVDAATHYLRRVELHDVNGNVSTFTFSALKANTGLKDDLFVFTVPKGVEVITAPTLAAP
;
A
#
# COMPACT_ATOMS: atom_id res chain seq x y z
N MET A 1 45.95 49.70 78.50
CA MET A 1 44.50 49.84 78.56
C MET A 1 44.00 50.39 77.22
N THR A 2 43.72 49.55 76.26
CA THR A 2 43.14 50.02 75.00
C THR A 2 42.33 48.85 74.36
N ARG A 3 41.04 48.99 74.37
CA ARG A 3 40.09 48.02 73.78
C ARG A 3 40.06 48.19 72.27
N ARG A 4 40.20 47.11 71.54
CA ARG A 4 39.96 47.05 70.09
C ARG A 4 38.51 46.64 69.82
N PRO A 5 37.80 47.25 68.85
CA PRO A 5 36.48 46.82 68.47
C PRO A 5 36.53 45.71 67.42
N PHE A 6 35.61 44.77 67.57
CA PHE A 6 35.34 43.68 66.66
C PHE A 6 34.66 44.16 65.35
N ALA A 7 35.23 43.84 64.20
CA ALA A 7 34.65 44.08 62.89
C ALA A 7 33.84 42.86 62.45
N LEU A 8 32.54 43.04 62.27
CA LEU A 8 31.59 42.05 61.86
C LEU A 8 31.62 41.95 60.30
N ARG A 9 32.20 40.87 59.75
CA ARG A 9 32.16 40.57 58.32
C ARG A 9 30.85 39.88 58.00
N ARG A 10 29.97 40.58 57.29
CA ARG A 10 28.76 39.98 56.62
C ARG A 10 29.19 39.18 55.40
N ALA A 11 29.05 37.86 55.47
CA ALA A 11 29.16 36.97 54.27
C ALA A 11 27.85 37.01 53.49
N LEU A 12 27.91 37.52 52.29
CA LEU A 12 26.82 37.43 51.32
C LEU A 12 26.84 36.01 50.67
N ALA A 13 25.88 35.16 51.02
CA ALA A 13 25.68 33.86 50.34
C ALA A 13 24.86 34.12 49.06
N ALA A 14 25.50 34.02 47.91
CA ALA A 14 24.84 34.04 46.61
C ALA A 14 24.17 32.65 46.33
N LEU A 15 22.85 32.62 46.35
CA LEU A 15 22.04 31.45 46.04
C LEU A 15 21.95 31.32 44.52
N LEU A 16 22.76 30.44 43.91
CA LEU A 16 22.66 30.02 42.50
C LEU A 16 21.47 29.05 42.37
N ILE A 17 20.33 29.58 41.91
CA ILE A 17 19.19 28.74 41.49
C ILE A 17 19.55 28.14 40.12
N GLY A 18 20.06 26.91 40.14
CA GLY A 18 20.24 26.10 38.95
C GLY A 18 18.88 25.70 38.38
N GLY A 19 18.46 26.35 37.28
CA GLY A 19 17.28 25.96 36.51
C GLY A 19 17.53 24.60 35.84
N ALA A 20 17.01 23.51 36.42
CA ALA A 20 16.93 22.22 35.76
C ALA A 20 15.88 22.32 34.67
N CYS A 21 16.32 22.46 33.41
CA CYS A 21 15.46 22.23 32.25
C CYS A 21 15.01 20.75 32.27
N LEU A 22 13.79 20.52 32.72
CA LEU A 22 13.08 19.25 32.52
C LEU A 22 12.80 19.13 31.01
N ALA A 23 13.73 18.56 30.27
CA ALA A 23 13.45 18.06 28.94
C ALA A 23 12.46 16.91 29.12
N GLY A 24 11.17 17.18 28.89
CA GLY A 24 10.13 16.15 28.83
C GLY A 24 10.52 15.11 27.79
N PRO A 25 10.15 13.83 27.98
CA PRO A 25 10.41 12.81 26.97
C PRO A 25 9.74 13.26 25.66
N ALA A 26 10.54 13.44 24.61
CA ALA A 26 10.04 13.62 23.27
C ALA A 26 9.16 12.38 22.98
N GLN A 27 7.86 12.58 22.82
CA GLN A 27 6.96 11.50 22.42
C GLN A 27 7.42 11.04 21.03
N ALA A 28 8.11 9.88 21.01
CA ALA A 28 8.43 9.21 19.77
C ALA A 28 7.08 8.89 19.09
N GLY A 29 6.83 9.50 17.93
CA GLY A 29 5.62 9.25 17.14
C GLY A 29 5.49 7.75 16.86
N ASP A 30 4.27 7.29 16.61
CA ASP A 30 3.99 5.91 16.23
C ASP A 30 4.64 5.63 14.86
N PRO A 31 5.68 4.78 14.79
CA PRO A 31 6.44 4.56 13.57
C PRO A 31 5.58 3.99 12.44
N VAL A 32 4.48 3.29 12.77
CA VAL A 32 3.51 2.79 11.80
C VAL A 32 2.76 3.95 11.15
N LYS A 33 2.19 4.83 11.97
CA LYS A 33 1.44 6.00 11.50
C LYS A 33 2.31 6.93 10.66
N ASP A 34 3.56 7.11 11.06
CA ASP A 34 4.49 7.94 10.30
C ASP A 34 4.83 7.34 8.94
N LEU A 35 5.00 6.01 8.85
CA LEU A 35 5.24 5.34 7.59
C LEU A 35 3.99 5.38 6.69
N VAL A 36 2.81 5.11 7.25
CA VAL A 36 1.54 5.18 6.52
C VAL A 36 1.34 6.56 5.91
N LYS A 37 1.49 7.64 6.70
CA LYS A 37 1.40 9.03 6.21
C LYS A 37 2.38 9.33 5.08
N LYS A 38 3.60 8.80 5.13
CA LYS A 38 4.60 8.98 4.06
C LYS A 38 4.19 8.26 2.78
N VAL A 39 3.66 7.03 2.90
CA VAL A 39 3.12 6.28 1.76
C VAL A 39 1.94 7.03 1.15
N GLU A 40 0.94 7.39 1.93
CA GLU A 40 -0.23 8.12 1.46
C GLU A 40 0.15 9.44 0.78
N ALA A 41 0.98 10.25 1.43
CA ALA A 41 1.46 11.51 0.87
C ALA A 41 2.23 11.32 -0.44
N ARG A 42 2.98 10.22 -0.58
CA ARG A 42 3.65 9.87 -1.83
C ARG A 42 2.64 9.60 -2.94
N TYR A 43 1.66 8.73 -2.68
CA TYR A 43 0.66 8.38 -3.68
C TYR A 43 -0.31 9.53 -3.97
N GLN A 44 -0.66 10.37 -3.00
CA GLN A 44 -1.47 11.57 -3.22
C GLN A 44 -0.80 12.58 -4.17
N LYS A 45 0.52 12.70 -4.13
CA LYS A 45 1.32 13.55 -5.04
C LYS A 45 1.61 12.89 -6.39
N THR A 46 1.23 11.63 -6.56
CA THR A 46 1.45 10.88 -7.81
C THR A 46 0.23 11.05 -8.70
N THR A 47 0.38 11.74 -9.81
CA THR A 47 -0.67 11.94 -10.82
C THR A 47 -0.84 10.70 -11.70
N ASP A 48 0.28 10.08 -12.05
CA ASP A 48 0.34 8.85 -12.81
C ASP A 48 1.55 8.00 -12.41
N LEU A 49 1.46 6.70 -12.65
CA LEU A 49 2.51 5.75 -12.34
C LEU A 49 2.46 4.58 -13.32
N THR A 50 3.63 4.09 -13.71
CA THR A 50 3.78 2.81 -14.39
C THR A 50 4.83 1.97 -13.67
N ALA A 51 4.62 0.65 -13.64
CA ALA A 51 5.58 -0.30 -13.13
C ALA A 51 5.47 -1.63 -13.87
N GLU A 52 6.53 -2.39 -13.91
CA GLU A 52 6.52 -3.80 -14.23
C GLU A 52 6.19 -4.60 -12.97
N PHE A 53 5.47 -5.70 -13.12
CA PHE A 53 5.23 -6.62 -12.02
C PHE A 53 5.60 -8.05 -12.39
N ALA A 54 6.05 -8.80 -11.40
CA ALA A 54 6.13 -10.25 -11.42
C ALA A 54 5.21 -10.77 -10.32
N GLN A 55 4.35 -11.73 -10.67
CA GLN A 55 3.42 -12.39 -9.75
C GLN A 55 3.80 -13.85 -9.58
N THR A 56 3.72 -14.34 -8.36
CA THR A 56 3.80 -15.76 -8.02
C THR A 56 2.60 -16.12 -7.17
N THR A 57 1.80 -17.08 -7.62
CA THR A 57 0.63 -17.57 -6.87
C THR A 57 0.88 -19.01 -6.43
N SER A 58 1.01 -19.20 -5.12
CA SER A 58 1.09 -20.51 -4.48
C SER A 58 -0.32 -20.95 -4.09
N VAL A 59 -0.80 -22.01 -4.69
CA VAL A 59 -2.13 -22.58 -4.40
C VAL A 59 -1.97 -23.71 -3.39
N ARG A 60 -2.72 -23.67 -2.31
CA ARG A 60 -2.68 -24.68 -1.26
C ARG A 60 -2.97 -26.06 -1.83
N GLY A 61 -2.11 -27.03 -1.56
CA GLY A 61 -2.22 -28.40 -2.06
C GLY A 61 -1.55 -28.64 -3.43
N PHE A 62 -1.01 -27.61 -4.08
CA PHE A 62 -0.26 -27.76 -5.33
C PHE A 62 1.25 -27.55 -5.08
N ALA A 63 2.06 -28.40 -5.67
CA ALA A 63 3.53 -28.33 -5.48
C ALA A 63 4.18 -27.20 -6.28
N SER A 64 3.57 -26.78 -7.40
CA SER A 64 4.13 -25.77 -8.28
C SER A 64 3.36 -24.45 -8.16
N ALA A 65 4.09 -23.35 -8.04
CA ALA A 65 3.49 -22.02 -8.07
C ALA A 65 3.24 -21.58 -9.51
N ILE A 66 2.14 -20.86 -9.72
CA ILE A 66 1.81 -20.19 -10.98
C ILE A 66 2.58 -18.88 -11.04
N LYS A 67 3.26 -18.62 -12.15
CA LYS A 67 4.00 -17.39 -12.37
C LYS A 67 3.35 -16.58 -13.50
N SER A 68 3.24 -15.28 -13.28
CA SER A 68 2.75 -14.33 -14.26
C SER A 68 3.58 -13.06 -14.21
N ALA A 69 3.63 -12.32 -15.31
CA ALA A 69 4.32 -11.04 -15.35
C ALA A 69 3.58 -10.06 -16.27
N GLY A 70 3.83 -8.76 -16.07
CA GLY A 70 3.19 -7.76 -16.89
C GLY A 70 3.50 -6.34 -16.46
N ARG A 71 2.57 -5.44 -16.77
CA ARG A 71 2.68 -4.01 -16.48
C ARG A 71 1.43 -3.46 -15.83
N VAL A 72 1.62 -2.54 -14.92
CA VAL A 72 0.55 -1.78 -14.30
C VAL A 72 0.70 -0.30 -14.61
N TYR A 73 -0.42 0.35 -14.89
CA TYR A 73 -0.54 1.78 -15.13
C TYR A 73 -1.61 2.34 -14.22
N LEU A 74 -1.29 3.38 -13.48
CA LEU A 74 -2.22 4.10 -12.62
C LEU A 74 -2.26 5.56 -13.07
N LYS A 75 -3.44 6.14 -13.15
CA LYS A 75 -3.63 7.59 -13.34
C LYS A 75 -4.77 8.08 -12.47
N ARG A 76 -4.50 9.13 -11.73
CA ARG A 76 -5.51 9.74 -10.87
C ARG A 76 -6.34 10.78 -11.63
N PRO A 77 -7.63 10.93 -11.26
CA PRO A 77 -8.37 10.06 -10.34
C PRO A 77 -8.84 8.75 -10.99
N GLY A 78 -8.85 7.65 -10.23
CA GLY A 78 -9.64 6.45 -10.47
C GLY A 78 -9.36 5.60 -11.70
N LYS A 79 -8.26 5.84 -12.45
CA LYS A 79 -7.92 5.06 -13.66
C LYS A 79 -6.79 4.09 -13.35
N LEU A 80 -6.98 2.82 -13.71
CA LEU A 80 -5.97 1.79 -13.63
C LEU A 80 -6.07 0.88 -14.85
N ARG A 81 -4.92 0.50 -15.39
CA ARG A 81 -4.78 -0.57 -16.38
C ARG A 81 -3.74 -1.55 -15.90
N TRP A 82 -4.08 -2.85 -16.00
CA TRP A 82 -3.21 -3.94 -15.58
C TRP A 82 -3.13 -4.94 -16.71
N ASP A 83 -1.97 -5.04 -17.33
CA ASP A 83 -1.71 -5.93 -18.46
C ASP A 83 -0.88 -7.13 -17.99
N TYR A 84 -1.45 -8.34 -18.02
CA TYR A 84 -0.67 -9.56 -17.99
C TYR A 84 -0.10 -9.80 -19.38
N LEU A 85 1.20 -10.06 -19.44
CA LEU A 85 1.94 -10.35 -20.67
C LEU A 85 2.39 -11.81 -20.73
N GLU A 86 2.54 -12.44 -19.58
CA GLU A 86 2.96 -13.83 -19.40
C GLU A 86 2.15 -14.49 -18.28
N PRO A 87 1.82 -15.80 -18.41
CA PRO A 87 2.00 -16.66 -19.57
C PRO A 87 0.95 -16.38 -20.67
N THR A 88 -0.16 -15.72 -20.33
CA THR A 88 -1.28 -15.43 -21.22
C THR A 88 -1.55 -13.93 -21.23
N LEU A 89 -1.90 -13.40 -22.40
CA LEU A 89 -2.28 -12.00 -22.53
C LEU A 89 -3.67 -11.79 -21.93
N GLU A 90 -3.75 -10.95 -20.91
CA GLU A 90 -5.00 -10.52 -20.29
C GLU A 90 -4.88 -9.05 -19.93
N GLN A 91 -5.98 -8.31 -19.99
CA GLN A 91 -5.98 -6.88 -19.70
C GLN A 91 -7.14 -6.51 -18.79
N ILE A 92 -6.83 -5.78 -17.74
CA ILE A 92 -7.83 -5.25 -16.81
C ILE A 92 -7.81 -3.74 -16.89
N PHE A 93 -8.96 -3.16 -17.20
CA PHE A 93 -9.18 -1.73 -17.19
C PHE A 93 -10.13 -1.38 -16.06
N VAL A 94 -9.73 -0.40 -15.25
CA VAL A 94 -10.57 0.10 -14.15
C VAL A 94 -10.74 1.60 -14.33
N GLU A 95 -11.98 2.05 -14.26
CA GLU A 95 -12.33 3.46 -14.17
C GLU A 95 -13.27 3.65 -12.97
N ASN A 96 -12.74 4.23 -11.89
CA ASN A 96 -13.38 4.30 -10.59
C ASN A 96 -13.77 2.92 -10.07
N ASP A 97 -15.05 2.54 -10.10
CA ASP A 97 -15.55 1.23 -9.68
C ASP A 97 -15.85 0.29 -10.85
N LYS A 98 -15.84 0.79 -12.10
CA LYS A 98 -16.08 -0.05 -13.27
C LYS A 98 -14.84 -0.84 -13.66
N VAL A 99 -15.00 -2.13 -13.88
CA VAL A 99 -13.92 -3.04 -14.31
C VAL A 99 -14.31 -3.69 -15.61
N GLN A 100 -13.37 -3.72 -16.54
CA GLN A 100 -13.44 -4.50 -17.79
C GLN A 100 -12.21 -5.43 -17.81
N PHE A 101 -12.46 -6.72 -17.79
CA PHE A 101 -11.41 -7.73 -17.87
C PHE A 101 -11.48 -8.42 -19.23
N TYR A 102 -10.52 -8.13 -20.09
CA TYR A 102 -10.42 -8.67 -21.43
C TYR A 102 -9.51 -9.89 -21.47
N ILE A 103 -10.01 -10.99 -21.97
CA ILE A 103 -9.32 -12.27 -22.17
C ILE A 103 -9.29 -12.56 -23.68
N PRO A 104 -8.22 -12.16 -24.40
CA PRO A 104 -8.13 -12.30 -25.86
C PRO A 104 -8.28 -13.74 -26.34
N GLU A 105 -7.69 -14.71 -25.63
CA GLU A 105 -7.75 -16.14 -25.96
C GLU A 105 -9.18 -16.66 -26.04
N HIS A 106 -10.03 -16.22 -25.10
CA HIS A 106 -11.44 -16.60 -25.07
C HIS A 106 -12.34 -15.68 -25.90
N LYS A 107 -11.81 -14.58 -26.44
CA LYS A 107 -12.57 -13.51 -27.09
C LYS A 107 -13.71 -13.00 -26.21
N GLN A 108 -13.42 -12.78 -24.92
CA GLN A 108 -14.40 -12.37 -23.93
C GLN A 108 -13.96 -11.13 -23.17
N VAL A 109 -14.93 -10.31 -22.82
CA VAL A 109 -14.80 -9.21 -21.85
C VAL A 109 -15.77 -9.45 -20.71
N LEU A 110 -15.23 -9.50 -19.51
CA LEU A 110 -16.03 -9.56 -18.28
C LEU A 110 -16.19 -8.13 -17.73
N ASN A 111 -17.42 -7.62 -17.72
CA ASN A 111 -17.74 -6.36 -17.07
C ASN A 111 -18.14 -6.59 -15.60
N GLY A 112 -17.61 -5.76 -14.71
CA GLY A 112 -17.90 -5.87 -13.30
C GLY A 112 -17.73 -4.55 -12.55
N GLN A 113 -17.83 -4.64 -11.23
CA GLN A 113 -17.54 -3.54 -10.30
C GLN A 113 -16.43 -3.97 -9.35
N LEU A 114 -15.41 -3.11 -9.18
CA LEU A 114 -14.24 -3.41 -8.35
C LEU A 114 -14.66 -3.69 -6.89
N SER A 115 -15.62 -2.92 -6.37
CA SER A 115 -16.17 -3.09 -5.02
C SER A 115 -16.89 -4.43 -4.79
N ARG A 116 -17.31 -5.11 -5.87
CA ARG A 116 -18.01 -6.41 -5.84
C ARG A 116 -17.14 -7.58 -6.29
N MET A 117 -15.92 -7.32 -6.72
CA MET A 117 -15.01 -8.38 -7.11
C MET A 117 -14.45 -9.08 -5.88
N ALA A 118 -14.34 -10.40 -5.99
CA ALA A 118 -13.82 -11.24 -4.93
C ALA A 118 -12.39 -10.82 -4.52
N ASN A 119 -11.97 -11.28 -3.36
CA ASN A 119 -10.68 -10.98 -2.73
C ASN A 119 -9.44 -11.16 -3.64
N SER A 120 -9.56 -11.92 -4.73
CA SER A 120 -8.50 -12.07 -5.75
C SER A 120 -8.09 -10.75 -6.43
N GLN A 121 -8.95 -9.72 -6.38
CA GLN A 121 -8.69 -8.39 -6.94
C GLN A 121 -8.24 -7.36 -5.89
N ALA A 122 -7.93 -7.80 -4.68
CA ALA A 122 -7.45 -6.92 -3.60
C ALA A 122 -6.22 -6.06 -3.99
N PRO A 123 -5.26 -6.50 -4.84
CA PRO A 123 -4.19 -5.63 -5.30
C PRO A 123 -4.68 -4.42 -6.10
N LEU A 124 -5.74 -4.58 -6.91
CA LEU A 124 -6.34 -3.47 -7.66
C LEU A 124 -7.02 -2.47 -6.72
N GLN A 125 -7.79 -2.98 -5.75
CA GLN A 125 -8.45 -2.16 -4.73
C GLN A 125 -7.42 -1.40 -3.88
N LEU A 126 -6.35 -2.08 -3.45
CA LEU A 126 -5.25 -1.47 -2.70
C LEU A 126 -4.61 -0.32 -3.48
N LEU A 127 -4.24 -0.54 -4.75
CA LEU A 127 -3.61 0.50 -5.56
C LEU A 127 -4.52 1.70 -5.82
N GLN A 128 -5.83 1.49 -5.94
CA GLN A 128 -6.80 2.57 -6.05
C GLN A 128 -6.95 3.35 -4.73
N GLY A 129 -7.01 2.64 -3.60
CA GLY A 129 -7.21 3.20 -2.27
C GLY A 129 -5.95 3.66 -1.55
N ILE A 130 -4.75 3.37 -2.09
CA ILE A 130 -3.47 3.51 -1.35
C ILE A 130 -3.15 4.93 -0.88
N GLY A 131 -3.77 5.95 -1.43
CA GLY A 131 -3.63 7.33 -0.92
C GLY A 131 -4.47 7.61 0.33
N ARG A 132 -5.21 6.63 0.86
CA ARG A 132 -6.12 6.70 2.02
C ARG A 132 -6.16 5.34 2.72
N LEU A 133 -4.97 4.83 3.08
CA LEU A 133 -4.84 3.51 3.72
C LEU A 133 -5.55 3.46 5.06
N ASP A 134 -5.43 4.52 5.86
CA ASP A 134 -6.04 4.62 7.19
C ASP A 134 -7.57 4.70 7.17
N GLU A 135 -8.18 5.10 6.05
CA GLU A 135 -9.64 5.09 5.88
C GLU A 135 -10.21 3.68 5.62
N HIS A 136 -9.38 2.76 5.07
CA HIS A 136 -9.84 1.46 4.60
C HIS A 136 -9.24 0.28 5.37
N TYR A 137 -8.07 0.47 5.99
CA TYR A 137 -7.31 -0.61 6.61
C TYR A 137 -6.85 -0.28 8.03
N LEU A 138 -6.95 -1.26 8.90
CA LEU A 138 -6.13 -1.31 10.10
C LEU A 138 -4.71 -1.70 9.67
N VAL A 139 -3.74 -0.80 9.93
CA VAL A 139 -2.35 -1.00 9.53
C VAL A 139 -1.48 -1.28 10.74
N ALA A 140 -0.68 -2.33 10.68
CA ALA A 140 0.29 -2.70 11.71
C ALA A 140 1.65 -3.04 11.09
N LEU A 141 2.75 -2.85 11.84
CA LEU A 141 4.03 -3.46 11.50
C LEU A 141 3.92 -4.98 11.69
N MET A 142 4.66 -5.72 10.88
CA MET A 142 4.76 -7.15 11.12
C MET A 142 5.36 -7.42 12.50
N PRO A 143 4.83 -8.45 13.23
CA PRO A 143 5.38 -8.87 14.51
C PRO A 143 6.89 -9.10 14.45
N ASP A 144 7.56 -8.96 15.60
CA ASP A 144 8.98 -9.25 15.81
C ASP A 144 9.95 -8.40 14.98
N GLY A 145 9.49 -7.23 14.45
CA GLY A 145 10.33 -6.35 13.66
C GLY A 145 10.79 -6.97 12.33
N ALA A 146 10.02 -7.94 11.81
CA ALA A 146 10.30 -8.57 10.53
C ALA A 146 10.53 -7.51 9.44
N ARG A 147 11.54 -7.77 8.63
CA ARG A 147 11.92 -6.92 7.50
C ARG A 147 11.82 -7.70 6.21
N GLY A 148 11.42 -7.01 5.15
CA GLY A 148 11.38 -7.54 3.81
C GLY A 148 12.75 -7.60 3.14
N ASN A 149 12.75 -7.86 1.85
CA ASN A 149 13.96 -7.92 1.05
C ASN A 149 14.75 -6.61 1.15
N GLY A 150 16.05 -6.70 1.42
CA GLY A 150 16.91 -5.55 1.61
C GLY A 150 16.60 -4.72 2.87
N GLY A 151 15.92 -5.29 3.88
CA GLY A 151 15.61 -4.62 5.14
C GLY A 151 14.41 -3.65 5.05
N LEU A 152 13.57 -3.78 4.02
CA LEU A 152 12.41 -2.91 3.82
C LEU A 152 11.39 -3.06 4.95
N PRO A 153 10.70 -1.97 5.36
CA PRO A 153 9.57 -2.03 6.27
C PRO A 153 8.44 -2.89 5.70
N ILE A 154 7.84 -3.73 6.54
CA ILE A 154 6.69 -4.56 6.19
C ILE A 154 5.48 -4.12 7.00
N LEU A 155 4.38 -3.83 6.32
CA LEU A 155 3.09 -3.53 6.92
C LEU A 155 2.10 -4.65 6.66
N SER A 156 1.32 -5.02 7.67
CA SER A 156 0.14 -5.86 7.55
C SER A 156 -1.09 -4.96 7.46
N LEU A 157 -1.94 -5.20 6.48
CA LEU A 157 -3.17 -4.45 6.24
C LEU A 157 -4.36 -5.39 6.42
N THR A 158 -5.31 -4.96 7.24
CA THR A 158 -6.56 -5.67 7.50
C THR A 158 -7.71 -4.72 7.18
N LEU A 159 -8.67 -5.12 6.35
CA LEU A 159 -9.81 -4.28 6.00
C LEU A 159 -10.62 -3.92 7.24
N LEU A 160 -11.03 -2.67 7.39
CA LEU A 160 -11.82 -2.22 8.53
C LEU A 160 -13.23 -2.82 8.53
N ASP A 161 -13.83 -2.93 7.34
CA ASP A 161 -15.19 -3.47 7.14
C ASP A 161 -15.17 -4.96 6.74
N GLY A 162 -14.03 -5.63 6.90
CA GLY A 162 -13.88 -7.05 6.59
C GLY A 162 -14.42 -7.95 7.70
N GLY A 163 -15.08 -9.03 7.31
CA GLY A 163 -15.51 -10.08 8.22
C GLY A 163 -14.33 -10.95 8.73
N PRO A 164 -14.61 -12.00 9.55
CA PRO A 164 -13.58 -12.89 10.08
C PRO A 164 -12.80 -13.63 8.97
N ASP A 165 -13.42 -13.86 7.83
CA ASP A 165 -12.86 -14.57 6.68
C ASP A 165 -12.33 -13.61 5.61
N GLN A 166 -11.63 -12.55 6.01
CA GLN A 166 -11.03 -11.60 5.08
C GLN A 166 -9.58 -11.97 4.73
N PRO A 167 -9.12 -11.58 3.53
CA PRO A 167 -7.73 -11.78 3.16
C PRO A 167 -6.81 -10.88 3.99
N ARG A 168 -5.64 -11.39 4.32
CA ARG A 168 -4.57 -10.58 4.89
C ARG A 168 -3.68 -10.05 3.76
N ILE A 169 -3.44 -8.77 3.76
CA ILE A 169 -2.52 -8.13 2.83
C ILE A 169 -1.24 -7.75 3.56
N VAL A 170 -0.09 -8.09 2.99
CA VAL A 170 1.22 -7.71 3.51
C VAL A 170 1.94 -6.90 2.44
N VAL A 171 2.50 -5.75 2.81
CA VAL A 171 3.18 -4.87 1.85
C VAL A 171 4.60 -4.54 2.31
N GLU A 172 5.54 -4.54 1.38
CA GLU A 172 6.89 -4.01 1.58
C GLU A 172 6.97 -2.63 0.95
N VAL A 173 7.46 -1.66 1.73
CA VAL A 173 7.55 -0.25 1.34
C VAL A 173 9.01 0.11 1.08
N ASP A 174 9.28 0.75 -0.05
CA ASP A 174 10.60 1.30 -0.33
C ASP A 174 10.88 2.49 0.62
N ALA A 175 11.94 2.38 1.41
CA ALA A 175 12.25 3.35 2.46
C ALA A 175 12.62 4.75 1.93
N ALA A 176 13.13 4.83 0.71
CA ALA A 176 13.56 6.10 0.11
C ALA A 176 12.41 6.78 -0.66
N THR A 177 11.65 5.99 -1.42
CA THR A 177 10.61 6.53 -2.31
C THR A 177 9.21 6.45 -1.73
N HIS A 178 8.98 5.58 -0.73
CA HIS A 178 7.69 5.26 -0.13
C HIS A 178 6.66 4.67 -1.11
N TYR A 179 7.13 4.10 -2.23
CA TYR A 179 6.30 3.27 -3.10
C TYR A 179 6.28 1.83 -2.63
N LEU A 180 5.22 1.10 -2.95
CA LEU A 180 5.15 -0.34 -2.70
C LEU A 180 6.14 -1.07 -3.61
N ARG A 181 6.92 -1.96 -3.02
CA ARG A 181 7.83 -2.86 -3.72
C ARG A 181 7.26 -4.25 -3.87
N ARG A 182 6.49 -4.69 -2.88
CA ARG A 182 5.89 -6.02 -2.86
C ARG A 182 4.54 -5.97 -2.18
N VAL A 183 3.60 -6.74 -2.69
CA VAL A 183 2.28 -6.98 -2.10
C VAL A 183 2.07 -8.47 -2.03
N GLU A 184 1.79 -9.00 -0.86
CA GLU A 184 1.32 -10.37 -0.67
C GLU A 184 -0.14 -10.35 -0.27
N LEU A 185 -0.92 -11.19 -0.93
CA LEU A 185 -2.31 -11.45 -0.62
C LEU A 185 -2.43 -12.88 -0.11
N HIS A 186 -2.84 -13.03 1.13
CA HIS A 186 -3.15 -14.32 1.73
C HIS A 186 -4.66 -14.49 1.77
N ASP A 187 -5.20 -15.38 0.95
CA ASP A 187 -6.63 -15.64 0.94
C ASP A 187 -7.07 -16.59 2.06
N VAL A 188 -8.37 -16.70 2.26
CA VAL A 188 -8.98 -17.54 3.31
C VAL A 188 -8.78 -19.04 3.06
N ASN A 189 -8.50 -19.44 1.82
CA ASN A 189 -8.25 -20.84 1.46
C ASN A 189 -6.78 -21.24 1.69
N GLY A 190 -5.93 -20.29 2.07
CA GLY A 190 -4.50 -20.48 2.29
C GLY A 190 -3.67 -20.38 1.02
N ASN A 191 -4.20 -19.81 -0.07
CA ASN A 191 -3.41 -19.45 -1.22
C ASN A 191 -2.67 -18.13 -0.95
N VAL A 192 -1.49 -17.98 -1.56
CA VAL A 192 -0.68 -16.77 -1.42
C VAL A 192 -0.30 -16.27 -2.81
N SER A 193 -0.74 -15.04 -3.13
CA SER A 193 -0.32 -14.33 -4.34
C SER A 193 0.65 -13.22 -3.97
N THR A 194 1.84 -13.25 -4.51
CA THR A 194 2.91 -12.27 -4.30
C THR A 194 3.13 -11.47 -5.57
N PHE A 195 3.03 -10.16 -5.48
CA PHE A 195 3.34 -9.21 -6.55
C PHE A 195 4.60 -8.44 -6.18
N THR A 196 5.60 -8.44 -7.06
CA THR A 196 6.83 -7.65 -6.90
C THR A 196 6.87 -6.61 -8.02
N PHE A 197 7.01 -5.33 -7.64
CA PHE A 197 7.04 -4.21 -8.57
C PHE A 197 8.46 -3.74 -8.83
N SER A 198 8.75 -3.48 -10.12
CA SER A 198 10.04 -2.99 -10.61
C SER A 198 9.86 -1.91 -11.67
N ALA A 199 10.95 -1.29 -12.10
CA ALA A 199 10.97 -0.25 -13.14
C ALA A 199 9.91 0.85 -12.97
N LEU A 200 9.61 1.21 -11.71
CA LEU A 200 8.59 2.18 -11.37
C LEU A 200 8.96 3.57 -11.87
N LYS A 201 8.03 4.21 -12.58
CA LYS A 201 8.11 5.59 -13.06
C LYS A 201 6.83 6.33 -12.68
N ALA A 202 6.96 7.50 -12.08
CA ALA A 202 5.83 8.30 -11.62
C ALA A 202 5.84 9.68 -12.26
N ASN A 203 4.65 10.26 -12.46
CA ASN A 203 4.45 11.62 -12.98
C ASN A 203 5.06 11.81 -14.37
N THR A 204 4.85 10.84 -15.25
CA THR A 204 5.37 10.83 -16.62
C THR A 204 4.41 11.41 -17.64
N GLY A 205 3.20 11.81 -17.23
CA GLY A 205 2.18 12.39 -18.10
C GLY A 205 1.48 11.35 -18.97
N LEU A 206 1.09 10.20 -18.38
CA LEU A 206 0.35 9.18 -19.11
C LEU A 206 -0.92 9.77 -19.73
N LYS A 207 -1.18 9.43 -20.99
CA LYS A 207 -2.36 9.91 -21.72
C LYS A 207 -3.61 9.14 -21.28
N ASP A 208 -4.79 9.76 -21.39
CA ASP A 208 -6.05 9.15 -20.98
C ASP A 208 -6.49 8.00 -21.88
N ASP A 209 -6.12 8.03 -23.17
CA ASP A 209 -6.40 6.98 -24.13
C ASP A 209 -5.80 5.62 -23.74
N LEU A 210 -4.71 5.63 -22.97
CA LEU A 210 -4.10 4.39 -22.44
C LEU A 210 -5.07 3.60 -21.55
N PHE A 211 -6.04 4.27 -20.94
CA PHE A 211 -7.00 3.68 -19.99
C PHE A 211 -8.37 3.42 -20.61
N VAL A 212 -8.54 3.73 -21.88
CA VAL A 212 -9.79 3.49 -22.60
C VAL A 212 -9.71 2.14 -23.29
N PHE A 213 -10.67 1.26 -22.99
CA PHE A 213 -10.80 -0.02 -23.65
C PHE A 213 -11.95 0.03 -24.67
N THR A 214 -11.65 -0.34 -25.90
CA THR A 214 -12.66 -0.51 -26.95
C THR A 214 -12.82 -1.99 -27.24
N VAL A 215 -14.04 -2.51 -27.07
CA VAL A 215 -14.33 -3.93 -27.31
C VAL A 215 -14.04 -4.28 -28.78
N PRO A 216 -13.13 -5.22 -29.07
CA PRO A 216 -12.84 -5.62 -30.44
C PRO A 216 -14.04 -6.31 -31.10
N LYS A 217 -14.12 -6.27 -32.45
CA LYS A 217 -15.17 -6.92 -33.18
C LYS A 217 -15.14 -8.45 -32.97
N GLY A 218 -16.29 -9.05 -32.67
CA GLY A 218 -16.41 -10.49 -32.44
C GLY A 218 -16.01 -10.96 -31.05
N VAL A 219 -15.85 -10.02 -30.12
CA VAL A 219 -15.63 -10.31 -28.71
C VAL A 219 -16.96 -10.30 -27.98
N GLU A 220 -17.21 -11.33 -27.19
CA GLU A 220 -18.40 -11.45 -26.35
C GLU A 220 -18.24 -10.59 -25.08
N VAL A 221 -19.29 -9.86 -24.72
CA VAL A 221 -19.31 -9.06 -23.48
C VAL A 221 -20.20 -9.77 -22.47
N ILE A 222 -19.61 -10.21 -21.38
CA ILE A 222 -20.29 -10.87 -20.26
C ILE A 222 -20.33 -9.90 -19.09
N THR A 223 -21.53 -9.62 -18.59
CA THR A 223 -21.67 -8.86 -17.36
C THR A 223 -21.76 -9.85 -16.20
N ALA A 224 -20.84 -9.74 -15.24
CA ALA A 224 -20.90 -10.57 -14.05
C ALA A 224 -22.27 -10.38 -13.39
N PRO A 225 -23.02 -11.48 -13.12
CA PRO A 225 -24.31 -11.36 -12.44
C PRO A 225 -24.08 -10.64 -11.11
N THR A 226 -24.96 -9.71 -10.79
CA THR A 226 -24.98 -9.10 -9.48
C THR A 226 -25.34 -10.22 -8.50
N LEU A 227 -24.35 -10.78 -7.83
CA LEU A 227 -24.63 -11.65 -6.68
C LEU A 227 -25.35 -10.76 -5.70
N ALA A 228 -26.67 -10.90 -5.62
CA ALA A 228 -27.43 -10.31 -4.55
C ALA A 228 -26.83 -10.86 -3.27
N ALA A 229 -26.37 -9.99 -2.39
CA ALA A 229 -25.98 -10.40 -1.04
C ALA A 229 -27.19 -11.12 -0.39
N PRO A 230 -26.97 -12.25 0.25
CA PRO A 230 -28.01 -12.95 0.98
C PRO A 230 -28.57 -12.09 2.09
#